data_ae985d80345732b1fbf2b009a27ee523
#
_entry.id   ae985d80345732b1fbf2b009a27ee523
#
_cell.length_a   1.000
_cell.length_b   1.000
_cell.length_c   1.000
_cell.angle_alpha   90.00
_cell.angle_beta   90.00
_cell.angle_gamma   90.00
#
_symmetry.space_group_name_H-M   'P 1'
#
loop_
_entity.id
_entity.type
_entity.pdbx_description
1 polymer ?
#
loop_
_entity_poly.entity_id
_entity_poly.type
_entity_poly.pdbx_seq_one_letter_code
_entity_poly.pdbx_strand_id
1 'polypeptide(L)'
;MSKGKKAGKRLSKKQLGEELENLFSSQPGKAFTFKEIFKTLHLNTHPLKMLAIDIIEEMEWDDFVSKTGENTFQLNTKGQVQEGTFVRKSNGKNSFMPDGGDKPIFVSERNSMGALNGDRVKVSLMARRQKHIKEAQVIEILHRAKNQFVGRLKVDRELAYLVTPDNLFVHDILIPKRKLKGGKTDDRAVVKVTQWPDADHKNIIGEVVDILGPAGNNDTEMNAILAQYQLPYKYPEAVEKAADKITGEITKEDEAERIDMRGVWTCTIDPKDAKDFDDALSVRRLPSGLYEVGVHIADVSHYVKEGSIIDREAVKRATSIYLVDRTIPMLPERLCNFICSLRPDEDKLAFSVVFNLNDDAEVKDFRIVHTIIRSNRRYCYEEVQE
;
A
#
# COMPACT_ATOMS: atom_id res chain seq x y z
N MET A 1 -63.69 -5.49 -39.24
CA MET A 1 -62.35 -4.90 -39.05
C MET A 1 -62.36 -4.12 -37.77
N SER A 2 -61.94 -4.75 -36.67
CA SER A 2 -61.86 -4.13 -35.34
C SER A 2 -60.41 -3.66 -35.11
N LYS A 3 -60.21 -2.32 -35.02
CA LYS A 3 -58.93 -1.75 -34.60
C LYS A 3 -58.72 -1.95 -33.09
N GLY A 4 -57.84 -2.88 -32.73
CA GLY A 4 -57.45 -3.07 -31.35
C GLY A 4 -56.77 -1.81 -30.80
N LYS A 5 -57.36 -1.20 -29.78
CA LYS A 5 -56.73 -0.15 -28.95
C LYS A 5 -55.59 -0.80 -28.20
N LYS A 6 -54.32 -0.38 -28.47
CA LYS A 6 -53.17 -0.69 -27.63
C LYS A 6 -53.45 -0.15 -26.22
N ALA A 7 -53.63 -1.04 -25.27
CA ALA A 7 -53.76 -0.69 -23.86
C ALA A 7 -52.49 0.05 -23.41
N GLY A 8 -52.61 1.26 -22.91
CA GLY A 8 -51.51 2.03 -22.37
C GLY A 8 -50.87 1.32 -21.17
N LYS A 9 -49.56 1.25 -21.18
CA LYS A 9 -48.74 0.67 -20.10
C LYS A 9 -49.13 1.33 -18.78
N ARG A 10 -49.72 0.60 -17.84
CA ARG A 10 -49.96 1.09 -16.48
C ARG A 10 -48.60 1.08 -15.75
N LEU A 11 -47.91 2.22 -15.76
CA LEU A 11 -46.70 2.39 -14.95
C LEU A 11 -47.12 2.69 -13.50
N SER A 12 -46.58 1.93 -12.55
CA SER A 12 -46.72 2.26 -11.13
C SER A 12 -45.87 3.49 -10.78
N LYS A 13 -46.18 4.19 -9.67
CA LYS A 13 -45.35 5.30 -9.16
C LYS A 13 -43.89 4.93 -9.05
N LYS A 14 -43.59 3.70 -8.57
CA LYS A 14 -42.25 3.17 -8.44
C LYS A 14 -41.52 3.02 -9.79
N GLN A 15 -42.18 2.41 -10.77
CA GLN A 15 -41.59 2.20 -12.09
C GLN A 15 -41.34 3.52 -12.82
N LEU A 16 -42.27 4.47 -12.72
CA LEU A 16 -42.11 5.80 -13.32
C LEU A 16 -40.98 6.59 -12.62
N GLY A 17 -40.83 6.47 -11.30
CA GLY A 17 -39.71 7.03 -10.56
C GLY A 17 -38.35 6.50 -11.04
N GLU A 18 -38.25 5.18 -11.23
CA GLU A 18 -37.02 4.55 -11.74
C GLU A 18 -36.67 5.00 -13.18
N GLU A 19 -37.71 5.16 -14.05
CA GLU A 19 -37.51 5.68 -15.42
C GLU A 19 -37.04 7.15 -15.40
N LEU A 20 -37.59 7.99 -14.50
CA LEU A 20 -37.16 9.37 -14.33
C LEU A 20 -35.74 9.48 -13.76
N GLU A 21 -35.39 8.70 -12.74
CA GLU A 21 -34.04 8.64 -12.20
C GLU A 21 -33.02 8.26 -13.28
N ASN A 22 -33.34 7.25 -14.10
CA ASN A 22 -32.48 6.81 -15.20
C ASN A 22 -32.34 7.90 -16.28
N LEU A 23 -33.42 8.64 -16.59
CA LEU A 23 -33.37 9.72 -17.56
C LEU A 23 -32.40 10.82 -17.13
N PHE A 24 -32.54 11.34 -15.90
CA PHE A 24 -31.65 12.36 -15.36
C PHE A 24 -30.22 11.89 -15.18
N SER A 25 -30.02 10.68 -14.68
CA SER A 25 -28.69 10.08 -14.44
C SER A 25 -27.93 9.77 -15.73
N SER A 26 -28.63 9.44 -16.82
CA SER A 26 -27.99 9.15 -18.11
C SER A 26 -27.42 10.39 -18.81
N GLN A 27 -27.89 11.59 -18.46
CA GLN A 27 -27.47 12.86 -19.05
C GLN A 27 -27.34 13.96 -17.98
N PRO A 28 -26.37 13.86 -17.07
CA PRO A 28 -26.28 14.72 -15.88
C PRO A 28 -26.15 16.22 -16.16
N GLY A 29 -25.54 16.58 -17.30
CA GLY A 29 -25.36 17.98 -17.70
C GLY A 29 -26.57 18.60 -18.44
N LYS A 30 -27.61 17.80 -18.76
CA LYS A 30 -28.75 18.26 -19.54
C LYS A 30 -29.92 18.61 -18.65
N ALA A 31 -30.47 19.79 -18.91
CA ALA A 31 -31.74 20.22 -18.36
C ALA A 31 -32.89 19.70 -19.23
N PHE A 32 -33.94 19.18 -18.60
CA PHE A 32 -35.14 18.66 -19.27
C PHE A 32 -36.37 19.46 -18.86
N THR A 33 -37.16 19.87 -19.84
CA THR A 33 -38.50 20.42 -19.62
C THR A 33 -39.50 19.28 -19.39
N PHE A 34 -40.64 19.55 -18.72
CA PHE A 34 -41.73 18.59 -18.62
C PHE A 34 -42.15 18.04 -19.98
N LYS A 35 -42.17 18.87 -21.02
CA LYS A 35 -42.54 18.48 -22.39
C LYS A 35 -41.55 17.43 -22.96
N GLU A 36 -40.25 17.61 -22.76
CA GLU A 36 -39.22 16.68 -23.19
C GLU A 36 -39.29 15.36 -22.39
N ILE A 37 -39.49 15.44 -21.07
CA ILE A 37 -39.65 14.26 -20.21
C ILE A 37 -40.84 13.42 -20.67
N PHE A 38 -42.02 14.07 -20.87
CA PHE A 38 -43.21 13.36 -21.30
C PHE A 38 -43.05 12.72 -22.69
N LYS A 39 -42.33 13.37 -23.60
CA LYS A 39 -42.00 12.83 -24.93
C LYS A 39 -41.03 11.64 -24.83
N THR A 40 -39.98 11.79 -24.08
CA THR A 40 -38.91 10.76 -23.95
C THR A 40 -39.42 9.50 -23.26
N LEU A 41 -40.23 9.64 -22.22
CA LEU A 41 -40.82 8.53 -21.49
C LEU A 41 -42.18 8.07 -22.03
N HIS A 42 -42.62 8.61 -23.16
CA HIS A 42 -43.89 8.27 -23.82
C HIS A 42 -45.12 8.38 -22.90
N LEU A 43 -45.17 9.43 -22.05
CA LEU A 43 -46.27 9.68 -21.11
C LEU A 43 -47.45 10.35 -21.84
N ASN A 44 -48.33 9.52 -22.42
CA ASN A 44 -49.39 10.03 -23.32
C ASN A 44 -50.71 10.36 -22.61
N THR A 45 -50.89 9.99 -21.33
CA THR A 45 -52.15 10.21 -20.58
C THR A 45 -51.98 11.28 -19.52
N HIS A 46 -53.06 12.05 -19.28
CA HIS A 46 -53.02 13.09 -18.26
C HIS A 46 -52.64 12.58 -16.85
N PRO A 47 -53.15 11.45 -16.36
CA PRO A 47 -52.78 10.92 -15.05
C PRO A 47 -51.30 10.57 -14.93
N LEU A 48 -50.64 10.02 -16.00
CA LEU A 48 -49.22 9.72 -15.99
C LEU A 48 -48.36 10.98 -16.00
N LYS A 49 -48.80 12.04 -16.69
CA LYS A 49 -48.12 13.35 -16.68
C LYS A 49 -48.16 13.98 -15.30
N MET A 50 -49.34 14.00 -14.66
CA MET A 50 -49.45 14.52 -13.28
C MET A 50 -48.60 13.71 -12.30
N LEU A 51 -48.65 12.40 -12.39
CA LEU A 51 -47.79 11.51 -11.55
C LEU A 51 -46.28 11.78 -11.76
N ALA A 52 -45.84 12.07 -13.01
CA ALA A 52 -44.46 12.42 -13.28
C ALA A 52 -44.07 13.79 -12.69
N ILE A 53 -44.98 14.78 -12.74
CA ILE A 53 -44.79 16.09 -12.10
C ILE A 53 -44.63 15.92 -10.61
N ASP A 54 -45.55 15.21 -9.94
CA ASP A 54 -45.48 14.94 -8.50
C ASP A 54 -44.15 14.26 -8.11
N ILE A 55 -43.68 13.29 -8.92
CA ILE A 55 -42.43 12.60 -8.68
C ILE A 55 -41.21 13.53 -8.86
N ILE A 56 -41.21 14.41 -9.87
CA ILE A 56 -40.13 15.35 -10.12
C ILE A 56 -40.10 16.44 -9.02
N GLU A 57 -41.21 16.88 -8.53
CA GLU A 57 -41.29 17.79 -7.37
C GLU A 57 -40.77 17.11 -6.09
N GLU A 58 -41.08 15.83 -5.87
CA GLU A 58 -40.48 15.06 -4.80
C GLU A 58 -38.96 14.89 -4.99
N MET A 59 -38.47 14.68 -6.23
CA MET A 59 -37.07 14.63 -6.56
C MET A 59 -36.33 15.96 -6.34
N GLU A 60 -37.01 17.09 -6.56
CA GLU A 60 -36.49 18.43 -6.27
C GLU A 60 -36.40 18.65 -4.75
N TRP A 61 -37.44 18.25 -4.00
CA TRP A 61 -37.40 18.29 -2.53
C TRP A 61 -36.28 17.43 -1.91
N ASP A 62 -36.02 16.29 -2.52
CA ASP A 62 -34.95 15.36 -2.11
C ASP A 62 -33.56 15.79 -2.65
N ASP A 63 -33.39 16.98 -3.22
CA ASP A 63 -32.16 17.48 -3.84
C ASP A 63 -31.60 16.58 -4.96
N PHE A 64 -32.38 15.68 -5.54
CA PHE A 64 -31.96 14.84 -6.65
C PHE A 64 -31.91 15.62 -7.98
N VAL A 65 -32.88 16.51 -8.20
CA VAL A 65 -32.87 17.44 -9.32
C VAL A 65 -32.96 18.88 -8.83
N SER A 66 -32.39 19.80 -9.59
CA SER A 66 -32.51 21.24 -9.34
C SER A 66 -33.31 21.89 -10.46
N LYS A 67 -34.20 22.80 -10.10
CA LYS A 67 -34.94 23.63 -11.04
C LYS A 67 -34.04 24.70 -11.65
N THR A 68 -33.82 24.65 -12.95
CA THR A 68 -32.93 25.57 -13.70
C THR A 68 -33.68 26.62 -14.50
N GLY A 69 -35.01 26.50 -14.59
CA GLY A 69 -35.90 27.42 -15.29
C GLY A 69 -37.36 27.08 -15.03
N GLU A 70 -38.28 27.83 -15.65
CA GLU A 70 -39.70 27.51 -15.56
C GLU A 70 -39.99 26.15 -16.18
N ASN A 71 -40.46 25.19 -15.35
CA ASN A 71 -40.70 23.78 -15.73
C ASN A 71 -39.50 23.04 -16.31
N THR A 72 -38.28 23.43 -15.92
CA THR A 72 -37.03 22.85 -16.41
C THR A 72 -36.22 22.35 -15.24
N PHE A 73 -35.82 21.08 -15.30
CA PHE A 73 -35.12 20.38 -14.23
C PHE A 73 -33.85 19.73 -14.75
N GLN A 74 -32.80 19.73 -13.93
CA GLN A 74 -31.53 19.11 -14.22
C GLN A 74 -31.09 18.27 -13.01
N LEU A 75 -30.32 17.19 -13.24
CA LEU A 75 -29.74 16.46 -12.14
C LEU A 75 -28.93 17.41 -11.24
N ASN A 76 -29.19 17.39 -9.96
CA ASN A 76 -28.48 18.26 -9.02
C ASN A 76 -27.05 17.79 -8.81
N THR A 77 -26.13 18.39 -9.53
CA THR A 77 -24.68 18.11 -9.41
C THR A 77 -23.94 19.15 -8.56
N LYS A 78 -24.61 20.23 -8.16
CA LYS A 78 -23.97 21.41 -7.56
C LYS A 78 -23.67 21.31 -6.06
N GLY A 79 -24.24 20.35 -5.34
CA GLY A 79 -24.09 20.34 -3.87
C GLY A 79 -23.24 19.24 -3.27
N GLN A 80 -22.72 18.31 -4.06
CA GLN A 80 -22.27 17.04 -3.50
C GLN A 80 -21.02 16.46 -4.16
N VAL A 81 -20.16 17.30 -4.68
CA VAL A 81 -18.85 16.86 -5.12
C VAL A 81 -17.92 16.83 -3.88
N GLN A 82 -17.35 15.67 -3.59
CA GLN A 82 -16.43 15.48 -2.49
C GLN A 82 -15.15 14.78 -2.98
N GLU A 83 -14.05 15.07 -2.32
CA GLU A 83 -12.78 14.39 -2.50
C GLU A 83 -12.50 13.47 -1.34
N GLY A 84 -11.77 12.39 -1.61
CA GLY A 84 -11.43 11.41 -0.59
C GLY A 84 -10.81 10.15 -1.17
N THR A 85 -10.78 9.10 -0.37
CA THR A 85 -10.14 7.83 -0.69
C THR A 85 -11.16 6.77 -1.11
N PHE A 86 -10.89 6.09 -2.23
CA PHE A 86 -11.67 4.94 -2.69
C PHE A 86 -11.20 3.67 -1.99
N VAL A 87 -12.13 2.92 -1.42
CA VAL A 87 -11.87 1.64 -0.75
C VAL A 87 -12.55 0.52 -1.52
N ARG A 88 -11.73 -0.31 -2.18
CA ARG A 88 -12.20 -1.47 -2.92
C ARG A 88 -12.27 -2.69 -2.01
N LYS A 89 -13.39 -3.41 -2.06
CA LYS A 89 -13.59 -4.65 -1.31
C LYS A 89 -13.73 -5.85 -2.25
N SER A 90 -13.22 -7.00 -1.86
CA SER A 90 -13.27 -8.24 -2.63
C SER A 90 -14.68 -8.71 -2.98
N ASN A 91 -15.67 -8.33 -2.19
CA ASN A 91 -17.08 -8.65 -2.42
C ASN A 91 -17.83 -7.66 -3.34
N GLY A 92 -17.11 -6.73 -4.01
CA GLY A 92 -17.67 -5.72 -4.90
C GLY A 92 -18.46 -4.59 -4.20
N LYS A 93 -18.55 -4.61 -2.87
CA LYS A 93 -19.18 -3.53 -2.08
C LYS A 93 -18.14 -2.45 -1.79
N ASN A 94 -17.80 -1.68 -2.81
CA ASN A 94 -16.83 -0.60 -2.69
C ASN A 94 -17.39 0.56 -1.86
N SER A 95 -16.50 1.37 -1.32
CA SER A 95 -16.85 2.56 -0.56
C SER A 95 -15.91 3.72 -0.85
N PHE A 96 -16.42 4.90 -0.63
CA PHE A 96 -15.67 6.16 -0.68
C PHE A 96 -15.59 6.72 0.74
N MET A 97 -14.39 7.08 1.18
CA MET A 97 -14.12 7.73 2.46
C MET A 97 -13.84 9.20 2.18
N PRO A 98 -14.77 10.11 2.55
CA PRO A 98 -14.55 11.55 2.36
C PRO A 98 -13.40 12.07 3.23
N ASP A 99 -12.72 13.11 2.77
CA ASP A 99 -11.75 13.82 3.59
C ASP A 99 -12.45 14.46 4.80
N GLY A 100 -11.94 14.18 6.01
CA GLY A 100 -12.54 14.66 7.27
C GLY A 100 -13.89 14.03 7.63
N GLY A 101 -14.33 12.99 6.91
CA GLY A 101 -15.58 12.28 7.18
C GLY A 101 -15.37 10.98 7.97
N ASP A 102 -16.31 10.69 8.88
CA ASP A 102 -16.23 9.51 9.76
C ASP A 102 -16.92 8.26 9.18
N LYS A 103 -17.70 8.40 8.11
CA LYS A 103 -18.52 7.30 7.58
C LYS A 103 -18.27 7.06 6.10
N PRO A 104 -17.99 5.79 5.72
CA PRO A 104 -17.84 5.42 4.32
C PRO A 104 -19.18 5.52 3.57
N ILE A 105 -19.12 6.01 2.33
CA ILE A 105 -20.26 6.10 1.42
C ILE A 105 -20.16 4.99 0.38
N PHE A 106 -21.24 4.29 0.11
CA PHE A 106 -21.27 3.17 -0.82
C PHE A 106 -21.02 3.64 -2.28
N VAL A 107 -20.21 2.86 -3.02
CA VAL A 107 -19.97 3.03 -4.46
C VAL A 107 -20.18 1.69 -5.15
N SER A 108 -21.15 1.60 -6.05
CA SER A 108 -21.33 0.38 -6.86
C SER A 108 -20.21 0.24 -7.87
N GLU A 109 -19.93 -1.01 -8.33
CA GLU A 109 -18.87 -1.28 -9.30
C GLU A 109 -19.02 -0.44 -10.58
N ARG A 110 -20.22 -0.33 -11.11
CA ARG A 110 -20.53 0.50 -12.29
C ARG A 110 -20.23 1.98 -12.12
N ASN A 111 -20.26 2.48 -10.86
CA ASN A 111 -20.03 3.88 -10.51
C ASN A 111 -18.59 4.11 -10.02
N SER A 112 -17.71 3.08 -10.06
CA SER A 112 -16.34 3.15 -9.57
C SER A 112 -15.37 3.80 -10.55
N MET A 113 -15.72 3.94 -11.82
CA MET A 113 -14.82 4.43 -12.89
C MET A 113 -13.49 3.66 -12.97
N GLY A 114 -13.46 2.38 -12.53
CA GLY A 114 -12.23 1.60 -12.43
C GLY A 114 -11.24 2.09 -11.37
N ALA A 115 -11.72 2.76 -10.33
CA ALA A 115 -10.90 3.15 -9.18
C ALA A 115 -10.40 1.90 -8.44
N LEU A 116 -9.17 1.96 -7.97
CA LEU A 116 -8.51 0.91 -7.21
C LEU A 116 -8.47 1.27 -5.71
N ASN A 117 -8.18 0.28 -4.89
CA ASN A 117 -8.07 0.49 -3.45
C ASN A 117 -6.98 1.51 -3.11
N GLY A 118 -7.34 2.54 -2.34
CA GLY A 118 -6.46 3.62 -1.94
C GLY A 118 -6.37 4.78 -2.94
N ASP A 119 -7.01 4.69 -4.12
CA ASP A 119 -7.02 5.80 -5.07
C ASP A 119 -7.68 7.03 -4.46
N ARG A 120 -7.09 8.18 -4.70
CA ARG A 120 -7.71 9.46 -4.40
C ARG A 120 -8.66 9.83 -5.52
N VAL A 121 -9.91 10.03 -5.17
CA VAL A 121 -10.98 10.23 -6.14
C VAL A 121 -11.85 11.43 -5.79
N LYS A 122 -12.45 11.99 -6.82
CA LYS A 122 -13.53 12.95 -6.72
C LYS A 122 -14.84 12.27 -7.06
N VAL A 123 -15.81 12.40 -6.20
CA VAL A 123 -17.11 11.75 -6.34
C VAL A 123 -18.24 12.75 -6.38
N SER A 124 -19.30 12.39 -7.08
CA SER A 124 -20.61 13.02 -6.95
C SER A 124 -21.50 12.15 -6.08
N LEU A 125 -22.09 12.74 -5.06
CA LEU A 125 -23.04 12.03 -4.20
C LEU A 125 -24.41 11.97 -4.87
N MET A 126 -24.99 10.76 -4.90
CA MET A 126 -26.30 10.50 -5.47
C MET A 126 -27.28 10.16 -4.35
N ALA A 127 -28.36 10.91 -4.24
CA ALA A 127 -29.44 10.57 -3.34
C ALA A 127 -30.32 9.47 -3.96
N ARG A 128 -30.39 8.27 -3.34
CA ARG A 128 -31.37 7.24 -3.73
C ARG A 128 -32.63 7.34 -2.89
N ARG A 129 -33.75 7.51 -3.58
CA ARG A 129 -35.09 7.71 -3.01
C ARG A 129 -35.62 6.56 -2.14
N GLN A 130 -35.18 5.31 -2.33
CA GLN A 130 -35.85 4.15 -1.71
C GLN A 130 -35.25 3.62 -0.40
N LYS A 131 -34.09 4.09 0.08
CA LYS A 131 -33.48 3.57 1.32
C LYS A 131 -32.67 4.56 2.14
N HIS A 132 -32.72 5.84 1.86
CA HIS A 132 -31.86 6.87 2.51
C HIS A 132 -30.34 6.53 2.50
N ILE A 133 -29.91 5.64 1.60
CA ILE A 133 -28.50 5.26 1.47
C ILE A 133 -27.90 6.17 0.42
N LYS A 134 -27.03 7.06 0.84
CA LYS A 134 -26.21 7.85 -0.08
C LYS A 134 -25.30 6.91 -0.86
N GLU A 135 -25.35 6.97 -2.18
CA GLU A 135 -24.43 6.30 -3.09
C GLU A 135 -23.54 7.37 -3.73
N ALA A 136 -22.24 7.09 -3.87
CA ALA A 136 -21.32 7.97 -4.56
C ALA A 136 -20.98 7.39 -5.94
N GLN A 137 -20.78 8.28 -6.91
CA GLN A 137 -20.25 7.97 -8.23
C GLN A 137 -18.90 8.65 -8.38
N VAL A 138 -17.87 7.89 -8.71
CA VAL A 138 -16.55 8.44 -9.06
C VAL A 138 -16.69 9.18 -10.38
N ILE A 139 -16.32 10.46 -10.39
CA ILE A 139 -16.34 11.32 -11.57
C ILE A 139 -14.93 11.63 -12.08
N GLU A 140 -13.93 11.49 -11.21
CA GLU A 140 -12.53 11.72 -11.55
C GLU A 140 -11.61 10.92 -10.61
N ILE A 141 -10.53 10.39 -11.13
CA ILE A 141 -9.46 9.78 -10.35
C ILE A 141 -8.32 10.80 -10.28
N LEU A 142 -8.15 11.42 -9.12
CA LEU A 142 -7.19 12.50 -8.91
C LEU A 142 -5.77 11.98 -8.79
N HIS A 143 -5.59 10.84 -8.09
CA HIS A 143 -4.29 10.22 -7.90
C HIS A 143 -4.46 8.71 -7.73
N ARG A 144 -3.62 7.94 -8.43
CA ARG A 144 -3.54 6.49 -8.29
C ARG A 144 -2.65 6.12 -7.11
N ALA A 145 -3.16 5.32 -6.18
CA ALA A 145 -2.39 4.82 -5.04
C ALA A 145 -1.25 3.89 -5.48
N LYS A 146 -1.48 3.12 -6.55
CA LYS A 146 -0.50 2.21 -7.12
C LYS A 146 -0.46 2.34 -8.64
N ASN A 147 0.75 2.27 -9.19
CA ASN A 147 0.98 2.19 -10.63
C ASN A 147 1.81 0.96 -11.02
N GLN A 148 2.21 0.13 -10.04
CA GLN A 148 2.92 -1.13 -10.26
C GLN A 148 2.10 -2.29 -9.70
N PHE A 149 2.08 -3.38 -10.46
CA PHE A 149 1.31 -4.57 -10.16
C PHE A 149 2.14 -5.81 -10.39
N VAL A 150 1.94 -6.81 -9.54
CA VAL A 150 2.59 -8.11 -9.63
C VAL A 150 1.59 -9.13 -10.16
N GLY A 151 2.03 -9.96 -11.06
CA GLY A 151 1.20 -11.00 -11.64
C GLY A 151 1.99 -12.04 -12.40
N ARG A 152 1.28 -12.90 -13.10
CA ARG A 152 1.84 -13.92 -13.98
C ARG A 152 1.78 -13.45 -15.42
N LEU A 153 2.88 -13.58 -16.15
CA LEU A 153 2.93 -13.26 -17.56
C LEU A 153 2.26 -14.36 -18.40
N LYS A 154 1.46 -13.95 -19.38
CA LYS A 154 1.02 -14.75 -20.52
C LYS A 154 1.58 -14.11 -21.78
N VAL A 155 2.37 -14.85 -22.53
CA VAL A 155 3.04 -14.33 -23.72
C VAL A 155 2.51 -15.04 -24.96
N ASP A 156 1.86 -14.29 -25.85
CA ASP A 156 1.38 -14.75 -27.16
C ASP A 156 2.32 -14.29 -28.28
N ARG A 157 1.95 -14.62 -29.53
CA ARG A 157 2.78 -14.29 -30.71
C ARG A 157 3.03 -12.78 -30.87
N GLU A 158 2.07 -11.95 -30.56
CA GLU A 158 2.14 -10.49 -30.83
C GLU A 158 2.15 -9.64 -29.54
N LEU A 159 1.52 -10.10 -28.47
CA LEU A 159 1.30 -9.36 -27.24
C LEU A 159 1.66 -10.21 -26.03
N ALA A 160 1.81 -9.56 -24.91
CA ALA A 160 1.86 -10.20 -23.60
C ALA A 160 0.86 -9.54 -22.66
N TYR A 161 0.48 -10.27 -21.62
CA TYR A 161 -0.48 -9.84 -20.61
C TYR A 161 0.06 -10.16 -19.25
N LEU A 162 -0.18 -9.25 -18.28
CA LEU A 162 -0.01 -9.55 -16.88
C LEU A 162 -1.37 -9.95 -16.30
N VAL A 163 -1.49 -11.17 -15.83
CA VAL A 163 -2.64 -11.69 -15.10
C VAL A 163 -2.40 -11.47 -13.61
N THR A 164 -3.19 -10.60 -12.97
CA THR A 164 -3.08 -10.31 -11.54
C THR A 164 -3.90 -11.32 -10.73
N PRO A 165 -3.45 -11.72 -9.51
CA PRO A 165 -4.10 -12.79 -8.74
C PRO A 165 -5.48 -12.44 -8.19
N ASP A 166 -5.79 -11.18 -7.96
CA ASP A 166 -6.93 -10.75 -7.14
C ASP A 166 -8.12 -10.18 -7.90
N ASN A 167 -8.26 -10.46 -9.20
CA ASN A 167 -9.29 -9.83 -10.04
C ASN A 167 -9.40 -8.30 -9.82
N LEU A 168 -8.27 -7.66 -9.56
CA LEU A 168 -8.17 -6.22 -9.29
C LEU A 168 -8.66 -5.40 -10.48
N PHE A 169 -8.51 -5.97 -11.66
CA PHE A 169 -8.93 -5.36 -12.93
C PHE A 169 -9.97 -6.21 -13.62
N VAL A 170 -10.87 -5.55 -14.34
CA VAL A 170 -11.82 -6.22 -15.25
C VAL A 170 -11.09 -6.87 -16.43
N HIS A 171 -9.91 -6.35 -16.79
CA HIS A 171 -9.07 -6.84 -17.88
C HIS A 171 -7.61 -6.92 -17.47
N ASP A 172 -6.88 -7.90 -18.01
CA ASP A 172 -5.44 -8.05 -17.81
C ASP A 172 -4.67 -6.81 -18.34
N ILE A 173 -3.49 -6.54 -17.75
CA ILE A 173 -2.63 -5.44 -18.23
C ILE A 173 -1.90 -5.89 -19.49
N LEU A 174 -2.14 -5.20 -20.58
CA LEU A 174 -1.52 -5.47 -21.89
C LEU A 174 -0.08 -4.93 -21.91
N ILE A 175 0.87 -5.76 -22.39
CA ILE A 175 2.28 -5.42 -22.45
C ILE A 175 2.77 -5.56 -23.89
N PRO A 176 3.14 -4.46 -24.56
CA PRO A 176 3.80 -4.54 -25.86
C PRO A 176 5.10 -5.34 -25.78
N LYS A 177 5.40 -6.20 -26.78
CA LYS A 177 6.58 -7.09 -26.74
C LYS A 177 7.90 -6.36 -26.49
N ARG A 178 8.07 -5.16 -27.06
CA ARG A 178 9.26 -4.33 -26.84
C ARG A 178 9.47 -3.92 -25.38
N LYS A 179 8.40 -4.01 -24.56
CA LYS A 179 8.41 -3.66 -23.13
C LYS A 179 8.38 -4.88 -22.21
N LEU A 180 8.55 -6.08 -22.75
CA LEU A 180 8.47 -7.35 -22.03
C LEU A 180 9.77 -7.70 -21.27
N LYS A 181 10.90 -7.08 -21.60
CA LYS A 181 12.22 -7.34 -20.98
C LYS A 181 12.64 -8.82 -20.96
N GLY A 182 12.26 -9.58 -21.98
CA GLY A 182 12.61 -11.01 -22.09
C GLY A 182 11.79 -11.95 -21.21
N GLY A 183 10.75 -11.47 -20.54
CA GLY A 183 9.85 -12.31 -19.75
C GLY A 183 9.17 -13.39 -20.59
N LYS A 184 8.92 -14.53 -19.95
CA LYS A 184 8.30 -15.72 -20.57
C LYS A 184 6.93 -15.96 -19.97
N THR A 185 6.13 -16.79 -20.65
CA THR A 185 4.87 -17.30 -20.07
C THR A 185 5.17 -18.02 -18.77
N ASP A 186 4.31 -17.78 -17.77
CA ASP A 186 4.40 -18.27 -16.40
C ASP A 186 5.49 -17.63 -15.52
N ASP A 187 6.22 -16.64 -16.01
CA ASP A 187 7.06 -15.83 -15.12
C ASP A 187 6.17 -14.92 -14.23
N ARG A 188 6.59 -14.77 -12.97
CA ARG A 188 6.14 -13.67 -12.11
C ARG A 188 6.86 -12.40 -12.53
N ALA A 189 6.14 -11.31 -12.68
CA ALA A 189 6.71 -10.04 -13.08
C ALA A 189 6.07 -8.86 -12.33
N VAL A 190 6.85 -7.80 -12.18
CA VAL A 190 6.39 -6.48 -11.75
C VAL A 190 6.17 -5.65 -13.00
N VAL A 191 4.97 -5.15 -13.19
CA VAL A 191 4.57 -4.34 -14.35
C VAL A 191 4.11 -2.98 -13.86
N LYS A 192 4.67 -1.93 -14.46
CA LYS A 192 4.23 -0.55 -14.26
C LYS A 192 3.20 -0.20 -15.32
N VAL A 193 2.04 0.30 -14.90
CA VAL A 193 1.04 0.85 -15.82
C VAL A 193 1.56 2.15 -16.41
N THR A 194 1.58 2.22 -17.72
CA THR A 194 2.00 3.40 -18.50
C THR A 194 0.82 4.15 -19.11
N GLN A 195 -0.33 3.47 -19.28
CA GLN A 195 -1.56 4.07 -19.75
C GLN A 195 -2.76 3.40 -19.10
N TRP A 196 -3.61 4.23 -18.51
CA TRP A 196 -4.90 3.82 -17.95
C TRP A 196 -5.99 3.92 -19.03
N PRO A 197 -7.11 3.18 -18.88
CA PRO A 197 -8.25 3.32 -19.78
C PRO A 197 -8.79 4.75 -19.79
N ASP A 198 -9.14 5.23 -20.98
CA ASP A 198 -9.78 6.52 -21.21
C ASP A 198 -10.92 6.36 -22.25
N ALA A 199 -11.47 7.49 -22.73
CA ALA A 199 -12.54 7.47 -23.72
C ALA A 199 -12.14 6.80 -25.05
N ASP A 200 -10.87 6.92 -25.43
CA ASP A 200 -10.35 6.45 -26.71
C ASP A 200 -9.69 5.06 -26.58
N HIS A 201 -9.20 4.70 -25.39
CA HIS A 201 -8.45 3.48 -25.13
C HIS A 201 -9.07 2.69 -23.96
N LYS A 202 -9.59 1.51 -24.27
CA LYS A 202 -10.26 0.64 -23.27
C LYS A 202 -9.29 -0.24 -22.47
N ASN A 203 -8.07 -0.45 -22.96
CA ASN A 203 -7.11 -1.36 -22.36
C ASN A 203 -6.15 -0.65 -21.43
N ILE A 204 -5.79 -1.32 -20.33
CA ILE A 204 -4.66 -0.93 -19.48
C ILE A 204 -3.38 -1.36 -20.18
N ILE A 205 -2.44 -0.43 -20.38
CA ILE A 205 -1.14 -0.74 -20.99
C ILE A 205 -0.04 -0.58 -19.95
N GLY A 206 0.88 -1.55 -19.90
CA GLY A 206 2.00 -1.54 -18.97
C GLY A 206 3.33 -1.88 -19.61
N GLU A 207 4.37 -1.77 -18.82
CA GLU A 207 5.72 -2.22 -19.15
C GLU A 207 6.28 -3.04 -17.99
N VAL A 208 7.01 -4.09 -18.32
CA VAL A 208 7.72 -4.89 -17.31
C VAL A 208 8.80 -4.02 -16.66
N VAL A 209 8.76 -3.91 -15.35
CA VAL A 209 9.81 -3.28 -14.54
C VAL A 209 10.86 -4.31 -14.18
N ASP A 210 10.40 -5.48 -13.72
CA ASP A 210 11.28 -6.57 -13.25
C ASP A 210 10.65 -7.93 -13.51
N ILE A 211 11.49 -8.93 -13.84
CA ILE A 211 11.13 -10.33 -13.92
C ILE A 211 11.62 -11.00 -12.64
N LEU A 212 10.68 -11.52 -11.84
CA LEU A 212 11.01 -12.12 -10.54
C LEU A 212 11.46 -13.58 -10.68
N GLY A 213 11.06 -14.24 -11.75
CA GLY A 213 11.39 -15.63 -12.07
C GLY A 213 10.16 -16.50 -12.36
N PRO A 214 10.35 -17.81 -12.56
CA PRO A 214 9.26 -18.76 -12.81
C PRO A 214 8.31 -18.87 -11.63
N ALA A 215 6.99 -18.87 -11.90
CA ALA A 215 5.98 -19.07 -10.87
C ALA A 215 6.14 -20.44 -10.18
N GLY A 216 5.88 -20.49 -8.87
CA GLY A 216 6.01 -21.69 -8.05
C GLY A 216 7.40 -21.90 -7.45
N ASN A 217 8.41 -21.14 -7.84
CA ASN A 217 9.69 -21.12 -7.14
C ASN A 217 9.55 -20.28 -5.86
N ASN A 218 10.06 -20.79 -4.72
CA ASN A 218 9.89 -20.12 -3.42
C ASN A 218 10.46 -18.70 -3.41
N ASP A 219 11.67 -18.48 -3.93
CA ASP A 219 12.28 -17.15 -4.00
C ASP A 219 11.44 -16.18 -4.85
N THR A 220 10.93 -16.68 -5.97
CA THR A 220 10.07 -15.92 -6.87
C THR A 220 8.76 -15.49 -6.18
N GLU A 221 8.11 -16.42 -5.48
CA GLU A 221 6.84 -16.12 -4.80
C GLU A 221 7.05 -15.17 -3.61
N MET A 222 8.14 -15.31 -2.84
CA MET A 222 8.48 -14.37 -1.75
C MET A 222 8.75 -12.97 -2.29
N ASN A 223 9.55 -12.85 -3.36
CA ASN A 223 9.80 -11.57 -4.01
C ASN A 223 8.51 -10.97 -4.61
N ALA A 224 7.60 -11.81 -5.11
CA ALA A 224 6.30 -11.36 -5.61
C ALA A 224 5.43 -10.78 -4.49
N ILE A 225 5.40 -11.42 -3.31
CA ILE A 225 4.70 -10.91 -2.12
C ILE A 225 5.28 -9.55 -1.72
N LEU A 226 6.60 -9.44 -1.57
CA LEU A 226 7.26 -8.18 -1.23
C LEU A 226 6.92 -7.07 -2.23
N ALA A 227 7.05 -7.36 -3.53
CA ALA A 227 6.74 -6.41 -4.58
C ALA A 227 5.26 -6.00 -4.60
N GLN A 228 4.33 -6.91 -4.29
CA GLN A 228 2.89 -6.63 -4.19
C GLN A 228 2.57 -5.62 -3.09
N TYR A 229 3.29 -5.70 -1.96
CA TYR A 229 3.21 -4.74 -0.86
C TYR A 229 4.11 -3.52 -1.03
N GLN A 230 4.78 -3.38 -2.18
CA GLN A 230 5.74 -2.31 -2.48
C GLN A 230 6.94 -2.29 -1.51
N LEU A 231 7.27 -3.44 -0.93
CA LEU A 231 8.41 -3.62 -0.07
C LEU A 231 9.67 -3.91 -0.92
N PRO A 232 10.84 -3.44 -0.50
CA PRO A 232 12.08 -3.72 -1.20
C PRO A 232 12.46 -5.20 -1.05
N TYR A 233 12.74 -5.89 -2.16
CA TYR A 233 13.14 -7.30 -2.21
C TYR A 233 14.57 -7.51 -2.71
N LYS A 234 15.26 -6.46 -3.14
CA LYS A 234 16.66 -6.46 -3.54
C LYS A 234 17.30 -5.10 -3.29
N TYR A 235 18.61 -5.08 -3.12
CA TYR A 235 19.37 -3.82 -3.07
C TYR A 235 19.71 -3.34 -4.47
N PRO A 236 19.82 -2.00 -4.67
CA PRO A 236 20.49 -1.45 -5.83
C PRO A 236 21.96 -1.92 -5.87
N GLU A 237 22.45 -2.32 -7.02
CA GLU A 237 23.84 -2.79 -7.21
C GLU A 237 24.90 -1.80 -6.68
N ALA A 238 24.61 -0.49 -6.81
CA ALA A 238 25.50 0.56 -6.32
C ALA A 238 25.61 0.56 -4.78
N VAL A 239 24.54 0.18 -4.07
CA VAL A 239 24.53 0.06 -2.60
C VAL A 239 25.33 -1.16 -2.16
N GLU A 240 25.16 -2.30 -2.82
CA GLU A 240 25.94 -3.52 -2.54
C GLU A 240 27.44 -3.28 -2.78
N LYS A 241 27.80 -2.70 -3.94
CA LYS A 241 29.18 -2.31 -4.23
C LYS A 241 29.78 -1.31 -3.23
N ALA A 242 28.95 -0.44 -2.66
CA ALA A 242 29.42 0.46 -1.61
C ALA A 242 29.64 -0.26 -0.29
N ALA A 243 28.76 -1.18 0.07
CA ALA A 243 28.93 -2.03 1.26
C ALA A 243 30.17 -2.95 1.15
N ASP A 244 30.45 -3.49 -0.03
CA ASP A 244 31.62 -4.34 -0.27
C ASP A 244 32.97 -3.63 -0.06
N LYS A 245 32.99 -2.30 -0.18
CA LYS A 245 34.20 -1.48 0.06
C LYS A 245 34.45 -1.22 1.54
N ILE A 246 33.47 -1.44 2.40
CA ILE A 246 33.63 -1.21 3.83
C ILE A 246 34.43 -2.37 4.41
N THR A 247 35.53 -2.05 5.06
CA THR A 247 36.35 -3.04 5.82
C THR A 247 35.84 -3.11 7.25
N GLY A 248 35.89 -4.29 7.84
CA GLY A 248 35.59 -4.48 9.26
C GLY A 248 36.84 -4.38 10.15
N GLU A 249 37.96 -3.89 9.59
CA GLU A 249 39.22 -3.77 10.32
C GLU A 249 39.11 -2.62 11.35
N ILE A 250 39.52 -2.91 12.57
CA ILE A 250 39.65 -1.94 13.66
C ILE A 250 41.02 -1.30 13.56
N THR A 251 41.07 -0.02 13.38
CA THR A 251 42.30 0.73 13.21
C THR A 251 42.91 1.09 14.58
N LYS A 252 44.21 1.51 14.59
CA LYS A 252 44.83 2.03 15.82
C LYS A 252 44.18 3.30 16.34
N GLU A 253 43.63 4.09 15.43
CA GLU A 253 42.85 5.30 15.73
C GLU A 253 41.55 4.91 16.44
N ASP A 254 40.87 3.87 15.96
CA ASP A 254 39.68 3.33 16.64
C ASP A 254 39.99 2.82 18.04
N GLU A 255 41.12 2.13 18.21
CA GLU A 255 41.56 1.65 19.53
C GLU A 255 41.89 2.81 20.49
N ALA A 256 42.45 3.90 19.98
CA ALA A 256 42.80 5.06 20.81
C ALA A 256 41.62 5.86 21.31
N GLU A 257 40.52 5.88 20.55
CA GLU A 257 39.30 6.65 20.84
C GLU A 257 38.23 5.88 21.63
N ARG A 258 38.46 4.57 21.87
CA ARG A 258 37.44 3.68 22.46
C ARG A 258 37.95 3.03 23.74
N ILE A 259 37.01 2.70 24.62
CA ILE A 259 37.32 1.90 25.80
C ILE A 259 37.44 0.42 25.40
N ASP A 260 38.57 -0.19 25.69
CA ASP A 260 38.77 -1.61 25.47
C ASP A 260 38.06 -2.44 26.54
N MET A 261 37.03 -3.16 26.12
CA MET A 261 36.24 -4.07 26.94
C MET A 261 36.37 -5.55 26.47
N ARG A 262 37.30 -5.85 25.56
CA ARG A 262 37.53 -7.21 25.04
C ARG A 262 37.83 -8.27 26.13
N GLY A 263 38.39 -7.83 27.25
CA GLY A 263 38.66 -8.70 28.41
C GLY A 263 37.49 -8.89 29.36
N VAL A 264 36.35 -8.25 29.12
CA VAL A 264 35.13 -8.39 29.95
C VAL A 264 34.26 -9.48 29.37
N TRP A 265 33.81 -10.43 30.18
CA TRP A 265 32.92 -11.48 29.72
C TRP A 265 31.64 -10.88 29.15
N THR A 266 31.35 -11.22 27.90
CA THR A 266 30.28 -10.62 27.08
C THR A 266 29.55 -11.72 26.33
N CYS A 267 28.21 -11.59 26.19
CA CYS A 267 27.37 -12.51 25.42
C CYS A 267 26.29 -11.79 24.65
N THR A 268 25.80 -12.43 23.60
CA THR A 268 24.54 -12.07 22.91
C THR A 268 23.46 -13.09 23.25
N ILE A 269 22.19 -12.68 23.23
CA ILE A 269 21.01 -13.51 23.54
C ILE A 269 19.94 -13.23 22.48
N ASP A 270 19.77 -14.16 21.53
CA ASP A 270 19.00 -13.94 20.31
C ASP A 270 18.16 -15.18 19.96
N PRO A 271 17.21 -15.08 18.99
CA PRO A 271 16.59 -16.27 18.40
C PRO A 271 17.63 -17.23 17.83
N LYS A 272 17.34 -18.54 17.86
CA LYS A 272 18.27 -19.58 17.42
C LYS A 272 18.81 -19.41 16.00
N ASP A 273 18.03 -18.83 15.11
CA ASP A 273 18.33 -18.61 13.68
C ASP A 273 18.83 -17.20 13.36
N ALA A 274 18.96 -16.30 14.37
CA ALA A 274 19.50 -14.96 14.18
C ALA A 274 20.94 -14.98 13.66
N LYS A 275 21.28 -13.99 12.83
CA LYS A 275 22.61 -13.76 12.26
C LYS A 275 23.11 -12.33 12.50
N ASP A 276 22.21 -11.43 12.80
CA ASP A 276 22.36 -10.02 13.05
C ASP A 276 22.27 -9.75 14.55
N PHE A 277 23.43 -9.91 15.23
CA PHE A 277 23.52 -9.66 16.68
C PHE A 277 23.77 -8.19 16.90
N ASP A 278 22.68 -7.43 17.13
CA ASP A 278 22.74 -5.97 17.24
C ASP A 278 23.13 -5.52 18.66
N ASP A 279 22.85 -6.34 19.67
CA ASP A 279 23.13 -6.04 21.07
C ASP A 279 23.86 -7.18 21.80
N ALA A 280 24.63 -6.79 22.80
CA ALA A 280 25.34 -7.71 23.68
C ALA A 280 25.32 -7.17 25.12
N LEU A 281 25.44 -8.10 26.06
CA LEU A 281 25.54 -7.82 27.48
C LEU A 281 26.88 -8.24 28.03
N SER A 282 27.50 -7.41 28.89
CA SER A 282 28.67 -7.78 29.65
C SER A 282 28.44 -7.60 31.14
N VAL A 283 29.13 -8.41 31.92
CA VAL A 283 29.08 -8.31 33.39
C VAL A 283 30.42 -8.64 34.01
N ARG A 284 30.82 -7.83 34.98
CA ARG A 284 31.97 -8.16 35.89
C ARG A 284 31.72 -7.54 37.26
N ARG A 285 32.34 -8.17 38.29
CA ARG A 285 32.34 -7.60 39.65
C ARG A 285 33.57 -6.73 39.83
N LEU A 286 33.34 -5.50 40.31
CA LEU A 286 34.39 -4.53 40.59
C LEU A 286 34.99 -4.76 41.98
N PRO A 287 36.25 -4.32 42.22
CA PRO A 287 36.87 -4.38 43.55
C PRO A 287 36.07 -3.59 44.60
N SER A 288 35.26 -2.62 44.22
CA SER A 288 34.35 -1.86 45.07
C SER A 288 33.15 -2.67 45.58
N GLY A 289 32.94 -3.90 45.09
CA GLY A 289 31.79 -4.74 45.40
C GLY A 289 30.59 -4.50 44.46
N LEU A 290 30.60 -3.46 43.62
CA LEU A 290 29.57 -3.19 42.62
C LEU A 290 29.70 -4.14 41.44
N TYR A 291 28.61 -4.33 40.71
CA TYR A 291 28.58 -4.96 39.38
C TYR A 291 28.70 -3.90 38.30
N GLU A 292 29.65 -4.05 37.39
CA GLU A 292 29.69 -3.31 36.14
C GLU A 292 28.95 -4.13 35.10
N VAL A 293 27.84 -3.57 34.60
CA VAL A 293 26.99 -4.19 33.59
C VAL A 293 27.02 -3.31 32.33
N GLY A 294 27.47 -3.87 31.22
CA GLY A 294 27.51 -3.21 29.92
C GLY A 294 26.33 -3.64 29.05
N VAL A 295 25.68 -2.69 28.42
CA VAL A 295 24.79 -2.89 27.28
C VAL A 295 25.48 -2.31 26.07
N HIS A 296 25.79 -3.18 25.11
CA HIS A 296 26.58 -2.83 23.95
C HIS A 296 25.70 -2.94 22.71
N ILE A 297 25.63 -1.88 21.92
CA ILE A 297 24.95 -1.88 20.63
C ILE A 297 25.99 -1.75 19.53
N ALA A 298 25.85 -2.52 18.46
CA ALA A 298 26.73 -2.43 17.29
C ALA A 298 26.88 -0.99 16.81
N ASP A 299 28.13 -0.50 16.68
CA ASP A 299 28.39 0.89 16.24
C ASP A 299 28.25 1.03 14.72
N VAL A 300 27.00 0.91 14.25
CA VAL A 300 26.66 1.00 12.83
C VAL A 300 27.05 2.35 12.25
N SER A 301 26.96 3.44 13.03
CA SER A 301 27.27 4.80 12.59
C SER A 301 28.76 5.04 12.29
N HIS A 302 29.64 4.17 12.83
CA HIS A 302 31.04 4.14 12.46
C HIS A 302 31.21 3.77 10.97
N TYR A 303 30.47 2.78 10.49
CA TYR A 303 30.57 2.23 9.13
C TYR A 303 29.63 2.93 8.13
N VAL A 304 28.42 3.27 8.54
CA VAL A 304 27.40 3.89 7.69
C VAL A 304 27.33 5.38 8.01
N LYS A 305 28.00 6.18 7.19
CA LYS A 305 28.04 7.64 7.39
C LYS A 305 26.74 8.28 6.89
N GLU A 306 26.27 9.30 7.63
CA GLU A 306 25.10 10.10 7.26
C GLU A 306 25.20 10.65 5.84
N GLY A 307 24.12 10.58 5.07
CA GLY A 307 24.06 11.01 3.68
C GLY A 307 24.79 10.10 2.67
N SER A 308 25.42 9.00 3.11
CA SER A 308 26.01 8.00 2.20
C SER A 308 24.94 7.29 1.36
N ILE A 309 25.35 6.60 0.30
CA ILE A 309 24.39 5.84 -0.53
C ILE A 309 23.72 4.72 0.28
N ILE A 310 24.42 4.13 1.24
CA ILE A 310 23.91 3.07 2.12
C ILE A 310 22.90 3.68 3.10
N ASP A 311 23.22 4.81 3.71
CA ASP A 311 22.34 5.52 4.63
C ASP A 311 21.02 5.94 3.95
N ARG A 312 21.09 6.54 2.77
CA ARG A 312 19.88 6.90 2.00
C ARG A 312 19.01 5.69 1.67
N GLU A 313 19.60 4.55 1.36
CA GLU A 313 18.83 3.33 1.13
C GLU A 313 18.24 2.78 2.43
N ALA A 314 18.98 2.84 3.54
CA ALA A 314 18.49 2.44 4.87
C ALA A 314 17.32 3.31 5.33
N VAL A 315 17.40 4.64 5.17
CA VAL A 315 16.30 5.57 5.46
C VAL A 315 15.05 5.23 4.63
N LYS A 316 15.23 4.91 3.34
CA LYS A 316 14.13 4.51 2.47
C LYS A 316 13.49 3.19 2.89
N ARG A 317 14.27 2.21 3.36
CA ARG A 317 13.77 0.92 3.86
C ARG A 317 13.12 1.04 5.23
N ALA A 318 13.65 1.90 6.08
CA ALA A 318 13.20 2.22 7.43
C ALA A 318 13.32 1.07 8.46
N THR A 319 13.23 -0.18 8.05
CA THR A 319 13.26 -1.35 8.93
C THR A 319 13.73 -2.61 8.18
N SER A 320 14.14 -3.63 8.90
CA SER A 320 14.26 -4.99 8.39
C SER A 320 12.89 -5.66 8.32
N ILE A 321 12.67 -6.54 7.34
CA ILE A 321 11.42 -7.25 7.11
C ILE A 321 11.67 -8.74 7.35
N TYR A 322 10.95 -9.30 8.32
CA TYR A 322 11.06 -10.71 8.68
C TYR A 322 9.93 -11.51 8.03
N LEU A 323 10.27 -12.41 7.12
CA LEU A 323 9.38 -13.37 6.49
C LEU A 323 9.51 -14.72 7.19
N VAL A 324 8.66 -15.68 6.80
CA VAL A 324 8.63 -17.01 7.43
C VAL A 324 9.97 -17.76 7.26
N ASP A 325 10.66 -17.55 6.14
CA ASP A 325 11.85 -18.32 5.74
C ASP A 325 13.11 -17.45 5.54
N ARG A 326 12.98 -16.14 5.60
CA ARG A 326 14.11 -15.21 5.38
C ARG A 326 13.87 -13.83 5.98
N THR A 327 14.96 -13.10 6.16
CA THR A 327 14.94 -11.67 6.49
C THR A 327 15.39 -10.85 5.29
N ILE A 328 14.69 -9.75 5.02
CA ILE A 328 15.15 -8.71 4.11
C ILE A 328 15.66 -7.55 4.96
N PRO A 329 16.97 -7.45 5.17
CA PRO A 329 17.51 -6.52 6.15
C PRO A 329 17.46 -5.06 5.68
N MET A 330 17.46 -4.14 6.64
CA MET A 330 17.53 -2.69 6.37
C MET A 330 18.87 -2.29 5.77
N LEU A 331 19.96 -2.91 6.20
CA LEU A 331 21.31 -2.73 5.70
C LEU A 331 21.77 -3.97 4.89
N PRO A 332 22.67 -3.82 3.90
CA PRO A 332 23.23 -4.96 3.18
C PRO A 332 23.77 -6.03 4.13
N GLU A 333 23.57 -7.31 3.79
CA GLU A 333 23.93 -8.46 4.66
C GLU A 333 25.40 -8.43 5.12
N ARG A 334 26.30 -7.93 4.26
CA ARG A 334 27.70 -7.73 4.62
C ARG A 334 27.87 -6.87 5.87
N LEU A 335 27.03 -5.87 6.08
CA LEU A 335 27.05 -5.02 7.26
C LEU A 335 26.31 -5.65 8.42
N CYS A 336 25.03 -5.97 8.26
CA CYS A 336 24.19 -6.41 9.39
C CYS A 336 24.57 -7.81 9.90
N ASN A 337 24.95 -8.76 9.02
CA ASN A 337 25.24 -10.13 9.44
C ASN A 337 26.73 -10.38 9.75
N PHE A 338 27.63 -9.46 9.36
CA PHE A 338 29.07 -9.68 9.48
C PHE A 338 29.80 -8.51 10.18
N ILE A 339 29.93 -7.36 9.53
CA ILE A 339 30.79 -6.28 10.03
C ILE A 339 30.25 -5.71 11.34
N CYS A 340 28.95 -5.36 11.39
CA CYS A 340 28.33 -4.77 12.57
C CYS A 340 27.88 -5.83 13.59
N SER A 341 27.54 -7.05 13.15
CA SER A 341 27.04 -8.11 14.03
C SER A 341 28.05 -8.44 15.13
N LEU A 342 27.62 -8.43 16.39
CA LEU A 342 28.46 -8.68 17.59
C LEU A 342 28.74 -10.19 17.77
N ARG A 343 29.31 -10.78 16.74
CA ARG A 343 29.58 -12.22 16.65
C ARG A 343 30.60 -12.69 17.70
N PRO A 344 30.45 -13.94 18.21
CA PRO A 344 31.39 -14.46 19.19
C PRO A 344 32.79 -14.60 18.60
N ASP A 345 33.81 -14.41 19.47
CA ASP A 345 35.24 -14.50 19.18
C ASP A 345 35.80 -13.49 18.16
N GLU A 346 35.00 -12.47 17.82
CA GLU A 346 35.39 -11.37 16.93
C GLU A 346 35.45 -10.03 17.68
N ASP A 347 36.49 -9.22 17.40
CA ASP A 347 36.55 -7.84 17.91
C ASP A 347 35.52 -6.97 17.16
N LYS A 348 34.71 -6.25 17.90
CA LYS A 348 33.62 -5.43 17.35
C LYS A 348 33.60 -4.05 17.98
N LEU A 349 33.28 -3.08 17.14
CA LEU A 349 32.99 -1.71 17.58
C LEU A 349 31.58 -1.62 18.11
N ALA A 350 31.43 -1.08 19.30
CA ALA A 350 30.12 -0.89 19.93
C ALA A 350 29.97 0.51 20.51
N PHE A 351 28.74 0.95 20.59
CA PHE A 351 28.30 2.10 21.37
C PHE A 351 27.59 1.57 22.62
N SER A 352 28.11 1.91 23.79
CA SER A 352 27.80 1.17 25.02
C SER A 352 27.30 2.08 26.12
N VAL A 353 26.35 1.59 26.89
CA VAL A 353 26.01 2.13 28.21
C VAL A 353 26.52 1.15 29.25
N VAL A 354 27.37 1.64 30.13
CA VAL A 354 28.01 0.83 31.18
C VAL A 354 27.55 1.35 32.53
N PHE A 355 26.83 0.50 33.26
CA PHE A 355 26.23 0.79 34.56
C PHE A 355 27.08 0.22 35.67
N ASN A 356 27.15 0.94 36.82
CA ASN A 356 27.60 0.39 38.10
C ASN A 356 26.41 0.14 38.99
N LEU A 357 26.12 -1.12 39.30
CA LEU A 357 24.95 -1.55 40.10
C LEU A 357 25.37 -2.10 41.46
N ASN A 358 24.57 -1.91 42.47
CA ASN A 358 24.70 -2.62 43.75
C ASN A 358 23.99 -4.00 43.69
N ASP A 359 24.04 -4.75 44.80
CA ASP A 359 23.38 -6.06 44.92
C ASP A 359 21.87 -6.01 44.80
N ASP A 360 21.25 -4.84 45.04
CA ASP A 360 19.81 -4.58 44.88
C ASP A 360 19.46 -4.11 43.41
N ALA A 361 20.41 -4.17 42.47
CA ALA A 361 20.30 -3.69 41.12
C ALA A 361 20.03 -2.18 40.98
N GLU A 362 20.30 -1.38 42.03
CA GLU A 362 20.22 0.07 41.95
C GLU A 362 21.41 0.63 41.17
N VAL A 363 21.13 1.50 40.17
CA VAL A 363 22.18 2.20 39.42
C VAL A 363 22.84 3.25 40.32
N LYS A 364 24.13 3.07 40.60
CA LYS A 364 24.95 4.03 41.34
C LYS A 364 25.62 5.06 40.47
N ASP A 365 26.00 4.63 39.25
CA ASP A 365 26.62 5.47 38.21
C ASP A 365 26.46 4.82 36.85
N PHE A 366 26.57 5.60 35.77
CA PHE A 366 26.62 5.09 34.42
C PHE A 366 27.45 5.97 33.50
N ARG A 367 27.96 5.41 32.41
CA ARG A 367 28.63 6.14 31.34
C ARG A 367 28.18 5.64 29.97
N ILE A 368 28.12 6.58 29.00
CA ILE A 368 27.83 6.29 27.61
C ILE A 368 29.12 6.51 26.83
N VAL A 369 29.59 5.47 26.16
CA VAL A 369 30.94 5.46 25.59
C VAL A 369 31.02 4.60 24.33
N HIS A 370 31.97 4.92 23.44
CA HIS A 370 32.38 4.02 22.39
C HIS A 370 33.32 2.94 22.97
N THR A 371 33.11 1.70 22.59
CA THR A 371 33.87 0.55 23.11
C THR A 371 34.34 -0.35 21.98
N ILE A 372 35.35 -1.17 22.31
CA ILE A 372 35.69 -2.37 21.54
C ILE A 372 35.38 -3.55 22.45
N ILE A 373 34.53 -4.44 21.97
CA ILE A 373 34.13 -5.66 22.70
C ILE A 373 34.52 -6.91 21.95
N ARG A 374 34.54 -8.03 22.65
CA ARG A 374 34.61 -9.38 22.06
C ARG A 374 33.58 -10.24 22.78
N SER A 375 32.54 -10.66 22.09
CA SER A 375 31.55 -11.57 22.65
C SER A 375 32.20 -12.94 22.87
N ASN A 376 32.06 -13.51 24.07
CA ASN A 376 32.60 -14.83 24.42
C ASN A 376 31.63 -15.95 24.04
N ARG A 377 30.33 -15.65 24.01
CA ARG A 377 29.30 -16.65 23.72
C ARG A 377 28.03 -16.02 23.15
N ARG A 378 27.47 -16.70 22.18
CA ARG A 378 26.12 -16.52 21.74
C ARG A 378 25.21 -17.48 22.49
N TYR A 379 24.14 -16.99 23.06
CA TYR A 379 23.03 -17.77 23.60
C TYR A 379 21.81 -17.64 22.72
N CYS A 380 20.96 -18.68 22.71
CA CYS A 380 19.56 -18.49 22.30
C CYS A 380 18.68 -18.34 23.54
N TYR A 381 17.45 -17.81 23.33
CA TYR A 381 16.53 -17.56 24.43
C TYR A 381 16.25 -18.82 25.27
N GLU A 382 16.15 -19.98 24.63
CA GLU A 382 15.89 -21.25 25.27
C GLU A 382 17.06 -21.65 26.21
N GLU A 383 18.29 -21.44 25.77
CA GLU A 383 19.48 -21.77 26.57
C GLU A 383 19.64 -20.88 27.81
N VAL A 384 19.13 -19.68 27.79
CA VAL A 384 19.18 -18.76 28.93
C VAL A 384 18.05 -19.05 29.92
N GLN A 385 16.95 -19.62 29.44
CA GLN A 385 15.81 -19.98 30.28
C GLN A 385 16.06 -21.23 31.10
N GLU A 386 16.90 -22.17 30.63
CA GLU A 386 17.36 -23.37 31.37
C GLU A 386 18.41 -23.04 32.41
#